data_d36796d59fc0879d2c177572d2728869
#
_entry.id   d36796d59fc0879d2c177572d2728869
#
_cell.length_a   1.000
_cell.length_b   1.000
_cell.length_c   1.000
_cell.angle_alpha   90.00
_cell.angle_beta   90.00
_cell.angle_gamma   90.00
#
_symmetry.space_group_name_H-M   'P 1'
#
loop_
_entity.id
_entity.type
_entity.pdbx_description
1 polymer ?
#
loop_
_entity_poly.entity_id
_entity_poly.type
_entity_poly.pdbx_seq_one_letter_code
_entity_poly.pdbx_strand_id
1 'polypeptide(L)'
;MVGCASGIPHTIVPDYKEQGIRLIALAPVHNKTNDTQAAKLLRDTIFEKLYFKGYPRIPLNIIDEKFTEDCGVSSETAQGCTLPVETIGKHLGVDAVMYCTLIEWKTSFISVYAPTTVSVALELKSVATGGTLWSAEYSVVDRHYDFTRKRLELKAWQSYEPAIQEIVDETLSSLPDGPDSVEYRPPEKSFWKIW
;
A
#
# COMPACT_ATOMS: atom_id res chain seq x y z
N MET A 1 2.00 0.57 -33.74
CA MET A 1 1.23 -0.25 -32.78
C MET A 1 1.39 0.43 -31.43
N VAL A 2 0.36 1.11 -30.97
CA VAL A 2 0.33 1.74 -29.63
C VAL A 2 -0.13 0.65 -28.70
N GLY A 3 0.80 0.10 -27.90
CA GLY A 3 0.48 -0.82 -26.84
C GLY A 3 -0.26 -0.05 -25.75
N CYS A 4 -1.50 -0.41 -25.45
CA CYS A 4 -2.18 0.03 -24.24
C CYS A 4 -1.41 -0.54 -23.05
N ALA A 5 -0.53 0.24 -22.47
CA ALA A 5 -0.05 -0.01 -21.12
C ALA A 5 -1.22 0.33 -20.18
N SER A 6 -1.99 -0.66 -19.79
CA SER A 6 -3.00 -0.55 -18.73
C SER A 6 -2.29 -0.47 -17.37
N GLY A 7 -1.45 0.55 -17.20
CA GLY A 7 -0.83 0.82 -15.91
C GLY A 7 -1.80 1.60 -15.03
N ILE A 8 -1.76 1.32 -13.72
CA ILE A 8 -2.51 2.07 -12.72
C ILE A 8 -2.12 3.55 -12.79
N PRO A 9 -3.08 4.49 -12.64
CA PRO A 9 -2.78 5.90 -12.53
C PRO A 9 -1.80 6.15 -11.39
N HIS A 10 -0.60 6.59 -11.71
CA HIS A 10 0.42 6.92 -10.73
C HIS A 10 1.23 8.12 -11.17
N THR A 11 1.84 8.80 -10.22
CA THR A 11 2.84 9.84 -10.46
C THR A 11 4.14 9.44 -9.79
N ILE A 12 5.24 9.73 -10.44
CA ILE A 12 6.57 9.51 -9.90
C ILE A 12 7.48 10.66 -10.37
N VAL A 13 8.32 11.16 -9.47
CA VAL A 13 9.31 12.17 -9.85
C VAL A 13 10.39 11.55 -10.76
N PRO A 14 10.83 12.25 -11.82
CA PRO A 14 11.79 11.70 -12.77
C PRO A 14 13.12 11.28 -12.15
N ASP A 15 13.53 11.96 -11.08
CA ASP A 15 14.79 11.77 -10.36
C ASP A 15 14.65 10.84 -9.12
N TYR A 16 13.59 10.04 -9.03
CA TYR A 16 13.34 9.15 -7.89
C TYR A 16 14.56 8.32 -7.48
N LYS A 17 15.26 7.73 -8.46
CA LYS A 17 16.44 6.90 -8.20
C LYS A 17 17.61 7.69 -7.62
N GLU A 18 17.71 8.96 -8.00
CA GLU A 18 18.75 9.88 -7.53
C GLU A 18 18.50 10.37 -6.10
N GLN A 19 17.23 10.33 -5.65
CA GLN A 19 16.84 10.66 -4.27
C GLN A 19 17.41 9.67 -3.24
N GLY A 20 17.85 8.49 -3.66
CA GLY A 20 18.53 7.52 -2.80
C GLY A 20 17.67 7.00 -1.65
N ILE A 21 16.36 6.85 -1.84
CA ILE A 21 15.43 6.39 -0.82
C ILE A 21 15.75 4.94 -0.42
N ARG A 22 16.15 4.75 0.83
CA ARG A 22 16.51 3.45 1.38
C ARG A 22 15.58 2.98 2.46
N LEU A 23 15.11 3.89 3.32
CA LEU A 23 14.30 3.56 4.49
C LEU A 23 12.98 4.32 4.44
N ILE A 24 11.88 3.57 4.44
CA ILE A 24 10.52 4.10 4.38
C ILE A 24 9.79 3.78 5.68
N ALA A 25 9.22 4.80 6.33
CA ALA A 25 8.27 4.60 7.41
C ALA A 25 6.84 4.53 6.86
N LEU A 26 6.06 3.53 7.27
CA LEU A 26 4.65 3.40 6.93
C LEU A 26 3.79 4.05 8.00
N ALA A 27 3.25 5.22 7.71
CA ALA A 27 2.36 5.95 8.61
C ALA A 27 1.10 5.15 8.97
N PRO A 28 0.41 5.48 10.07
CA PRO A 28 -0.93 4.96 10.33
C PRO A 28 -1.87 5.24 9.15
N VAL A 29 -2.77 4.28 8.85
CA VAL A 29 -3.72 4.42 7.74
C VAL A 29 -4.74 5.51 8.03
N HIS A 30 -4.88 6.47 7.14
CA HIS A 30 -6.01 7.40 7.15
C HIS A 30 -7.26 6.67 6.66
N ASN A 31 -8.09 6.24 7.60
CA ASN A 31 -9.29 5.45 7.31
C ASN A 31 -10.51 6.37 7.14
N LYS A 32 -11.00 6.52 5.91
CA LYS A 32 -12.25 7.23 5.59
C LYS A 32 -13.49 6.36 5.72
N THR A 33 -13.31 5.08 6.08
CA THR A 33 -14.40 4.13 6.30
C THR A 33 -14.63 3.92 7.80
N ASN A 34 -15.65 3.14 8.15
CA ASN A 34 -15.92 2.78 9.54
C ASN A 34 -15.30 1.43 9.95
N ASP A 35 -14.55 0.78 9.03
CA ASP A 35 -13.96 -0.54 9.25
C ASP A 35 -12.49 -0.43 9.68
N THR A 36 -12.26 -0.56 10.99
CA THR A 36 -10.91 -0.50 11.56
C THR A 36 -10.09 -1.76 11.25
N GLN A 37 -10.73 -2.90 11.05
CA GLN A 37 -10.04 -4.16 10.72
C GLN A 37 -9.52 -4.10 9.29
N ALA A 38 -10.31 -3.55 8.36
CA ALA A 38 -9.87 -3.32 6.99
C ALA A 38 -8.63 -2.41 6.91
N ALA A 39 -8.63 -1.31 7.68
CA ALA A 39 -7.49 -0.41 7.74
C ALA A 39 -6.23 -1.08 8.29
N LYS A 40 -6.40 -1.92 9.33
CA LYS A 40 -5.28 -2.69 9.89
C LYS A 40 -4.75 -3.71 8.89
N LEU A 41 -5.63 -4.52 8.29
CA LEU A 41 -5.23 -5.52 7.29
C LEU A 41 -4.52 -4.86 6.09
N LEU A 42 -5.02 -3.72 5.62
CA LEU A 42 -4.38 -2.95 4.55
C LEU A 42 -2.96 -2.53 4.94
N ARG A 43 -2.79 -1.98 6.15
CA ARG A 43 -1.47 -1.56 6.64
C ARG A 43 -0.49 -2.71 6.75
N ASP A 44 -0.93 -3.83 7.33
CA ASP A 44 -0.11 -5.03 7.49
C ASP A 44 0.33 -5.59 6.12
N THR A 45 -0.58 -5.61 5.14
CA THR A 45 -0.28 -6.06 3.79
C THR A 45 0.72 -5.14 3.07
N ILE A 46 0.54 -3.81 3.17
CA ILE A 46 1.51 -2.84 2.60
C ILE A 46 2.88 -3.02 3.24
N PHE A 47 2.92 -3.19 4.57
CA PHE A 47 4.17 -3.39 5.32
C PHE A 47 4.95 -4.61 4.84
N GLU A 48 4.26 -5.72 4.59
CA GLU A 48 4.89 -6.93 4.03
C GLU A 48 5.36 -6.71 2.60
N LYS A 49 4.54 -6.10 1.76
CA LYS A 49 4.88 -5.88 0.34
C LYS A 49 6.05 -4.92 0.15
N LEU A 50 6.19 -3.86 0.96
CA LEU A 50 7.34 -2.98 0.94
C LEU A 50 8.64 -3.74 1.23
N TYR A 51 8.61 -4.71 2.15
CA TYR A 51 9.77 -5.56 2.40
C TYR A 51 10.14 -6.41 1.18
N PHE A 52 9.16 -7.03 0.53
CA PHE A 52 9.42 -7.81 -0.69
C PHE A 52 9.89 -6.95 -1.86
N LYS A 53 9.57 -5.66 -1.84
CA LYS A 53 10.13 -4.69 -2.79
C LYS A 53 11.55 -4.25 -2.45
N GLY A 54 12.14 -4.76 -1.36
CA GLY A 54 13.51 -4.46 -0.94
C GLY A 54 13.66 -3.22 -0.06
N TYR A 55 12.59 -2.79 0.61
CA TYR A 55 12.67 -1.75 1.64
C TYR A 55 12.77 -2.38 3.03
N PRO A 56 13.80 -2.03 3.82
CA PRO A 56 13.95 -2.56 5.17
C PRO A 56 12.74 -2.25 6.06
N ARG A 57 12.40 -3.18 6.95
CA ARG A 57 11.27 -3.05 7.87
C ARG A 57 11.60 -2.19 9.08
N ILE A 58 10.78 -1.21 9.35
CA ILE A 58 10.73 -0.53 10.65
C ILE A 58 9.50 -1.07 11.39
N PRO A 59 9.63 -1.63 12.59
CA PRO A 59 8.47 -2.16 13.32
C PRO A 59 7.35 -1.12 13.48
N LEU A 60 6.12 -1.51 13.14
CA LEU A 60 4.97 -0.60 13.14
C LEU A 60 4.71 0.02 14.51
N ASN A 61 4.95 -0.74 15.60
CA ASN A 61 4.80 -0.23 16.96
C ASN A 61 5.75 0.94 17.28
N ILE A 62 6.97 0.94 16.73
CA ILE A 62 7.93 2.07 16.91
C ILE A 62 7.42 3.29 16.15
N ILE A 63 6.89 3.09 14.94
CA ILE A 63 6.30 4.17 14.16
C ILE A 63 5.09 4.75 14.91
N ASP A 64 4.21 3.90 15.41
CA ASP A 64 2.97 4.31 16.11
C ASP A 64 3.28 5.05 17.43
N GLU A 65 4.29 4.61 18.16
CA GLU A 65 4.75 5.30 19.37
C GLU A 65 5.20 6.74 19.06
N LYS A 66 6.01 6.91 18.01
CA LYS A 66 6.47 8.24 17.59
C LYS A 66 5.33 9.13 17.07
N PHE A 67 4.43 8.57 16.30
CA PHE A 67 3.23 9.30 15.87
C PHE A 67 2.35 9.72 17.07
N THR A 68 2.23 8.86 18.08
CA THR A 68 1.47 9.16 19.30
C THR A 68 2.14 10.26 20.13
N GLU A 69 3.47 10.20 20.30
CA GLU A 69 4.24 11.21 21.02
C GLU A 69 4.11 12.59 20.35
N ASP A 70 4.28 12.65 19.05
CA ASP A 70 4.29 13.91 18.30
C ASP A 70 2.88 14.51 18.11
N CYS A 71 1.85 13.67 17.97
CA CYS A 71 0.46 14.11 17.79
C CYS A 71 -0.29 14.35 19.10
N GLY A 72 0.22 13.86 20.23
CA GLY A 72 -0.46 13.96 21.53
C GLY A 72 -1.78 13.18 21.60
N VAL A 73 -2.02 12.22 20.68
CA VAL A 73 -3.24 11.42 20.57
C VAL A 73 -2.89 9.95 20.47
N SER A 74 -3.74 9.06 21.00
CA SER A 74 -3.54 7.60 20.88
C SER A 74 -3.56 7.14 19.42
N SER A 75 -2.87 6.04 19.12
CA SER A 75 -2.73 5.48 17.77
C SER A 75 -4.05 5.22 17.03
N GLU A 76 -5.13 4.97 17.76
CA GLU A 76 -6.49 4.81 17.21
C GLU A 76 -7.10 6.14 16.75
N THR A 77 -6.65 7.27 17.32
CA THR A 77 -7.13 8.63 17.01
C THR A 77 -6.16 9.40 16.12
N ALA A 78 -4.99 8.84 15.82
CA ALA A 78 -3.97 9.43 14.93
C ALA A 78 -4.44 9.60 13.47
N GLN A 79 -5.64 9.12 13.15
CA GLN A 79 -6.30 9.25 11.85
C GLN A 79 -6.48 10.70 11.35
N GLY A 80 -6.30 11.69 12.21
CA GLY A 80 -6.40 13.12 11.88
C GLY A 80 -5.11 13.92 12.08
N CYS A 81 -4.03 13.28 12.53
CA CYS A 81 -2.77 13.97 12.75
C CYS A 81 -2.02 14.13 11.43
N THR A 82 -1.90 15.35 10.97
CA THR A 82 -1.11 15.73 9.79
C THR A 82 0.20 16.35 10.24
N LEU A 83 1.11 15.51 10.77
CA LEU A 83 2.46 15.99 11.07
C LEU A 83 3.24 16.27 9.78
N PRO A 84 4.07 17.33 9.76
CA PRO A 84 5.01 17.52 8.68
C PRO A 84 5.92 16.29 8.54
N VAL A 85 6.09 15.83 7.29
CA VAL A 85 6.90 14.64 6.99
C VAL A 85 8.34 14.79 7.49
N GLU A 86 8.85 16.01 7.53
CA GLU A 86 10.19 16.34 8.01
C GLU A 86 10.33 16.06 9.53
N THR A 87 9.28 16.28 10.30
CA THR A 87 9.28 16.00 11.75
C THR A 87 9.32 14.51 11.99
N ILE A 88 8.41 13.76 11.37
CA ILE A 88 8.34 12.30 11.46
C ILE A 88 9.66 11.68 11.01
N GLY A 89 10.16 12.11 9.86
CA GLY A 89 11.38 11.58 9.29
C GLY A 89 12.60 11.78 10.15
N LYS A 90 12.72 12.94 10.78
CA LYS A 90 13.84 13.21 11.72
C LYS A 90 13.79 12.33 12.96
N HIS A 91 12.59 12.12 13.52
CA HIS A 91 12.42 11.30 14.73
C HIS A 91 12.63 9.80 14.45
N LEU A 92 12.26 9.32 13.27
CA LEU A 92 12.43 7.93 12.86
C LEU A 92 13.76 7.66 12.15
N GLY A 93 14.47 8.70 11.70
CA GLY A 93 15.71 8.55 10.92
C GLY A 93 15.48 7.90 9.55
N VAL A 94 14.36 8.23 8.89
CA VAL A 94 13.96 7.67 7.59
C VAL A 94 14.15 8.67 6.46
N ASP A 95 14.24 8.17 5.22
CA ASP A 95 14.39 8.99 4.02
C ASP A 95 13.04 9.48 3.48
N ALA A 96 12.01 8.65 3.66
CA ALA A 96 10.65 8.94 3.18
C ALA A 96 9.58 8.35 4.11
N VAL A 97 8.38 8.92 4.02
CA VAL A 97 7.19 8.43 4.73
C VAL A 97 6.11 8.05 3.71
N MET A 98 5.61 6.83 3.82
CA MET A 98 4.48 6.32 3.05
C MET A 98 3.18 6.61 3.81
N TYR A 99 2.31 7.40 3.20
CA TYR A 99 0.96 7.64 3.66
C TYR A 99 0.00 6.75 2.90
N CYS A 100 -0.93 6.13 3.63
CA CYS A 100 -1.98 5.29 3.07
C CYS A 100 -3.34 5.83 3.48
N THR A 101 -4.25 5.97 2.51
CA THR A 101 -5.64 6.32 2.73
C THR A 101 -6.54 5.19 2.25
N LEU A 102 -7.33 4.61 3.15
CA LEU A 102 -8.45 3.73 2.79
C LEU A 102 -9.66 4.59 2.48
N ILE A 103 -9.97 4.74 1.19
CA ILE A 103 -11.02 5.66 0.69
C ILE A 103 -12.39 5.00 0.77
N GLU A 104 -12.50 3.77 0.29
CA GLU A 104 -13.75 3.02 0.25
C GLU A 104 -13.51 1.57 0.63
N TRP A 105 -14.43 1.04 1.41
CA TRP A 105 -14.53 -0.35 1.81
C TRP A 105 -15.99 -0.68 2.00
N LYS A 106 -16.62 -1.19 0.96
CA LYS A 106 -18.07 -1.34 0.96
C LYS A 106 -18.53 -2.54 0.15
N THR A 107 -19.41 -3.33 0.74
CA THR A 107 -20.20 -4.32 0.03
C THR A 107 -21.64 -3.87 -0.09
N SER A 108 -22.19 -3.89 -1.30
CA SER A 108 -23.60 -3.59 -1.58
C SER A 108 -24.34 -4.88 -1.94
N PHE A 109 -25.50 -5.12 -1.34
CA PHE A 109 -26.31 -6.32 -1.60
C PHE A 109 -27.50 -5.98 -2.46
N ILE A 110 -27.54 -6.47 -3.71
CA ILE A 110 -28.60 -6.23 -4.68
C ILE A 110 -29.15 -7.58 -5.16
N SER A 111 -30.21 -8.06 -4.52
CA SER A 111 -30.85 -9.36 -4.85
C SER A 111 -29.84 -10.52 -4.83
N VAL A 112 -29.45 -11.04 -5.98
CA VAL A 112 -28.52 -12.18 -6.20
C VAL A 112 -27.08 -11.71 -6.46
N TYR A 113 -26.79 -10.43 -6.30
CA TYR A 113 -25.52 -9.80 -6.66
C TYR A 113 -24.98 -8.96 -5.49
N ALA A 114 -23.69 -9.08 -5.21
CA ALA A 114 -23.03 -8.27 -4.20
C ALA A 114 -21.65 -7.80 -4.69
N PRO A 115 -21.51 -6.58 -5.19
CA PRO A 115 -20.23 -5.97 -5.46
C PRO A 115 -19.58 -5.52 -4.14
N THR A 116 -18.29 -5.85 -3.98
CA THR A 116 -17.42 -5.33 -2.94
C THR A 116 -16.44 -4.35 -3.59
N THR A 117 -16.49 -3.09 -3.18
CA THR A 117 -15.57 -2.04 -3.67
C THR A 117 -14.53 -1.75 -2.60
N VAL A 118 -13.26 -1.76 -3.01
CA VAL A 118 -12.12 -1.34 -2.20
C VAL A 118 -11.36 -0.28 -2.98
N SER A 119 -11.12 0.89 -2.35
CA SER A 119 -10.37 1.99 -2.97
C SER A 119 -9.30 2.48 -2.01
N VAL A 120 -8.07 2.59 -2.52
CA VAL A 120 -6.88 2.96 -1.74
C VAL A 120 -6.07 4.00 -2.48
N ALA A 121 -5.55 4.99 -1.74
CA ALA A 121 -4.54 5.91 -2.23
C ALA A 121 -3.27 5.79 -1.40
N LEU A 122 -2.13 5.71 -2.06
CA LEU A 122 -0.79 5.68 -1.47
C LEU A 122 -0.01 6.91 -1.93
N GLU A 123 0.73 7.51 -1.01
CA GLU A 123 1.60 8.66 -1.29
C GLU A 123 2.92 8.52 -0.54
N LEU A 124 4.04 8.58 -1.25
CA LEU A 124 5.38 8.57 -0.67
C LEU A 124 5.96 9.99 -0.69
N LYS A 125 6.30 10.52 0.49
CA LYS A 125 6.88 11.86 0.64
C LYS A 125 8.31 11.80 1.09
N SER A 126 9.16 12.64 0.50
CA SER A 126 10.55 12.83 0.91
C SER A 126 10.62 13.56 2.24
N VAL A 127 11.44 13.07 3.16
CA VAL A 127 11.76 13.78 4.42
C VAL A 127 12.67 14.97 4.17
N ALA A 128 13.54 14.89 3.16
CA ALA A 128 14.49 15.95 2.85
C ALA A 128 13.82 17.18 2.23
N THR A 129 12.81 16.98 1.38
CA THR A 129 12.18 18.07 0.60
C THR A 129 10.73 18.36 0.97
N GLY A 130 10.07 17.46 1.72
CA GLY A 130 8.63 17.51 1.99
C GLY A 130 7.76 17.19 0.77
N GLY A 131 8.37 17.03 -0.40
CA GLY A 131 7.67 16.80 -1.67
C GLY A 131 7.22 15.37 -1.87
N THR A 132 6.19 15.18 -2.69
CA THR A 132 5.70 13.87 -3.10
C THR A 132 6.66 13.26 -4.12
N LEU A 133 7.22 12.10 -3.81
CA LEU A 133 8.12 11.33 -4.67
C LEU A 133 7.35 10.39 -5.60
N TRP A 134 6.31 9.78 -5.07
CA TRP A 134 5.46 8.86 -5.78
C TRP A 134 4.06 8.87 -5.18
N SER A 135 3.05 8.69 -6.01
CA SER A 135 1.69 8.45 -5.56
C SER A 135 0.94 7.57 -6.54
N ALA A 136 0.04 6.76 -6.03
CA ALA A 136 -0.87 5.94 -6.82
C ALA A 136 -2.22 5.81 -6.13
N GLU A 137 -3.29 5.75 -6.92
CA GLU A 137 -4.64 5.50 -6.46
C GLU A 137 -5.23 4.38 -7.30
N TYR A 138 -5.84 3.40 -6.64
CA TYR A 138 -6.46 2.27 -7.31
C TYR A 138 -7.75 1.84 -6.62
N SER A 139 -8.68 1.31 -7.41
CA SER A 139 -9.95 0.80 -6.93
C SER A 139 -10.25 -0.55 -7.58
N VAL A 140 -10.61 -1.52 -6.75
CA VAL A 140 -11.02 -2.87 -7.16
C VAL A 140 -12.49 -3.05 -6.86
N VAL A 141 -13.22 -3.66 -7.79
CA VAL A 141 -14.62 -4.06 -7.60
C VAL A 141 -14.71 -5.57 -7.81
N ASP A 142 -14.78 -6.31 -6.73
CA ASP A 142 -15.05 -7.74 -6.75
C ASP A 142 -16.57 -8.00 -6.82
N ARG A 143 -16.99 -8.94 -7.65
CA ARG A 143 -18.40 -9.17 -7.98
C ARG A 143 -18.83 -10.57 -7.59
N HIS A 144 -19.74 -10.66 -6.63
CA HIS A 144 -20.26 -11.93 -6.15
C HIS A 144 -21.69 -12.15 -6.60
N TYR A 145 -21.98 -13.39 -6.98
CA TYR A 145 -23.31 -13.83 -7.38
C TYR A 145 -23.70 -15.09 -6.59
N ASP A 146 -24.90 -15.08 -6.00
CA ASP A 146 -25.49 -16.28 -5.39
C ASP A 146 -27.02 -16.10 -5.29
N PHE A 147 -27.75 -17.22 -5.30
CA PHE A 147 -29.20 -17.23 -5.19
C PHE A 147 -29.69 -17.06 -3.74
N THR A 148 -28.79 -17.19 -2.75
CA THR A 148 -29.13 -17.02 -1.34
C THR A 148 -28.32 -15.91 -0.72
N ARG A 149 -28.97 -15.02 0.01
CA ARG A 149 -28.33 -13.90 0.70
C ARG A 149 -27.21 -14.35 1.65
N LYS A 150 -27.44 -15.43 2.40
CA LYS A 150 -26.43 -15.96 3.34
C LYS A 150 -25.14 -16.42 2.67
N ARG A 151 -25.23 -17.07 1.51
CA ARG A 151 -24.05 -17.46 0.72
C ARG A 151 -23.37 -16.26 0.08
N LEU A 152 -24.16 -15.27 -0.33
CA LEU A 152 -23.63 -14.03 -0.89
C LEU A 152 -22.83 -13.24 0.16
N GLU A 153 -23.35 -13.14 1.38
CA GLU A 153 -22.64 -12.55 2.53
C GLU A 153 -21.34 -13.30 2.83
N LEU A 154 -21.37 -14.63 2.84
CA LEU A 154 -20.18 -15.44 3.08
C LEU A 154 -19.11 -15.25 2.00
N LYS A 155 -19.50 -15.24 0.72
CA LYS A 155 -18.59 -14.98 -0.40
C LYS A 155 -17.96 -13.58 -0.31
N ALA A 156 -18.76 -12.56 -0.04
CA ALA A 156 -18.27 -11.21 0.16
C ALA A 156 -17.25 -11.13 1.29
N TRP A 157 -17.51 -11.82 2.40
CA TRP A 157 -16.56 -11.91 3.53
C TRP A 157 -15.24 -12.59 3.14
N GLN A 158 -15.29 -13.68 2.38
CA GLN A 158 -14.11 -14.43 1.94
C GLN A 158 -13.26 -13.68 0.89
N SER A 159 -13.82 -12.68 0.23
CA SER A 159 -13.12 -11.90 -0.80
C SER A 159 -12.32 -10.73 -0.26
N TYR A 160 -12.47 -10.38 1.01
CA TYR A 160 -11.83 -9.19 1.58
C TYR A 160 -10.31 -9.26 1.58
N GLU A 161 -9.73 -10.36 2.06
CA GLU A 161 -8.28 -10.52 2.09
C GLU A 161 -7.66 -10.59 0.69
N PRO A 162 -8.18 -11.38 -0.26
CA PRO A 162 -7.73 -11.36 -1.65
C PRO A 162 -7.84 -9.98 -2.30
N ALA A 163 -8.92 -9.24 -2.07
CA ALA A 163 -9.11 -7.90 -2.64
C ALA A 163 -8.08 -6.90 -2.11
N ILE A 164 -7.70 -6.99 -0.82
CA ILE A 164 -6.62 -6.17 -0.26
C ILE A 164 -5.28 -6.55 -0.86
N GLN A 165 -4.98 -7.82 -1.00
CA GLN A 165 -3.73 -8.25 -1.62
C GLN A 165 -3.62 -7.77 -3.06
N GLU A 166 -4.68 -7.95 -3.86
CA GLU A 166 -4.74 -7.47 -5.24
C GLU A 166 -4.52 -5.96 -5.33
N ILE A 167 -5.28 -5.17 -4.54
CA ILE A 167 -5.19 -3.71 -4.59
C ILE A 167 -3.80 -3.20 -4.16
N VAL A 168 -3.17 -3.84 -3.17
CA VAL A 168 -1.84 -3.47 -2.71
C VAL A 168 -0.78 -3.86 -3.74
N ASP A 169 -0.87 -5.06 -4.33
CA ASP A 169 0.06 -5.52 -5.36
C ASP A 169 0.02 -4.62 -6.58
N GLU A 170 -1.18 -4.32 -7.05
CA GLU A 170 -1.38 -3.45 -8.20
C GLU A 170 -0.91 -2.02 -7.90
N THR A 171 -1.30 -1.44 -6.75
CA THR A 171 -0.92 -0.07 -6.40
C THR A 171 0.60 0.07 -6.24
N LEU A 172 1.26 -0.86 -5.54
CA LEU A 172 2.71 -0.85 -5.36
C LEU A 172 3.49 -1.28 -6.60
N SER A 173 2.86 -1.84 -7.64
CA SER A 173 3.56 -2.28 -8.86
C SER A 173 4.35 -1.16 -9.52
N SER A 174 3.84 0.07 -9.44
CA SER A 174 4.46 1.27 -10.00
C SER A 174 5.52 1.93 -9.11
N LEU A 175 5.62 1.53 -7.83
CA LEU A 175 6.67 2.00 -6.93
C LEU A 175 8.00 1.33 -7.34
N PRO A 176 9.10 2.06 -7.52
CA PRO A 176 10.41 1.44 -7.77
C PRO A 176 10.83 0.49 -6.65
N ASP A 177 11.65 -0.49 -6.99
CA ASP A 177 12.19 -1.41 -6.00
C ASP A 177 13.22 -0.73 -5.11
N GLY A 178 13.28 -1.17 -3.86
CA GLY A 178 14.18 -0.66 -2.85
C GLY A 178 15.63 -1.19 -3.01
N PRO A 179 16.55 -0.70 -2.15
CA PRO A 179 17.97 -1.02 -2.25
C PRO A 179 18.31 -2.50 -2.01
N ASP A 180 17.49 -3.20 -1.24
CA ASP A 180 17.70 -4.61 -0.89
C ASP A 180 16.86 -5.55 -1.76
N SER A 181 16.31 -5.05 -2.89
CA SER A 181 15.60 -5.89 -3.84
C SER A 181 16.55 -6.94 -4.43
N VAL A 182 16.16 -8.21 -4.29
CA VAL A 182 16.88 -9.31 -4.93
C VAL A 182 16.48 -9.30 -6.40
N GLU A 183 17.37 -8.74 -7.26
CA GLU A 183 17.22 -8.85 -8.70
C GLU A 183 17.24 -10.34 -9.06
N TYR A 184 16.09 -10.92 -9.35
CA TYR A 184 16.03 -12.30 -9.84
C TYR A 184 16.73 -12.35 -11.20
N ARG A 185 18.02 -12.71 -11.18
CA ARG A 185 18.72 -13.14 -12.39
C ARG A 185 18.30 -14.58 -12.67
N PRO A 186 17.52 -14.84 -13.72
CA PRO A 186 17.29 -16.21 -14.13
C PRO A 186 18.66 -16.87 -14.36
N PRO A 187 18.86 -18.12 -13.93
CA PRO A 187 20.12 -18.82 -14.15
C PRO A 187 20.44 -18.76 -15.64
N GLU A 188 21.64 -18.31 -15.98
CA GLU A 188 22.14 -18.35 -17.36
C GLU A 188 21.91 -19.77 -17.86
N LYS A 189 21.11 -19.90 -18.93
CA LYS A 189 20.99 -21.18 -19.63
C LYS A 189 22.36 -21.54 -20.15
N SER A 190 23.11 -22.31 -19.38
CA SER A 190 24.34 -22.94 -19.90
C SER A 190 23.91 -23.86 -21.03
N PHE A 191 24.11 -23.40 -22.25
CA PHE A 191 24.03 -24.27 -23.42
C PHE A 191 25.13 -25.33 -23.27
N TRP A 192 24.74 -26.49 -22.78
CA TRP A 192 25.60 -27.67 -22.95
C TRP A 192 25.74 -27.90 -24.43
N LYS A 193 26.88 -27.48 -24.97
CA LYS A 193 27.31 -27.95 -26.28
C LYS A 193 27.59 -29.44 -26.14
N ILE A 194 26.63 -30.25 -26.54
CA ILE A 194 26.87 -31.68 -26.76
C ILE A 194 27.64 -31.76 -28.08
N TRP A 195 28.88 -32.20 -27.99
CA TRP A 195 29.67 -32.69 -29.09
C TRP A 195 29.40 -34.16 -29.25
#